data_662cfc65f7a472b20d6b23f07123536d
#
_entry.id   662cfc65f7a472b20d6b23f07123536d
#
_cell.length_a   1.000
_cell.length_b   1.000
_cell.length_c   1.000
_cell.angle_alpha   90.00
_cell.angle_beta   90.00
_cell.angle_gamma   90.00
#
_symmetry.space_group_name_H-M   'P 1'
#
loop_
_entity.id
_entity.type
_entity.pdbx_description
1 polymer ?
#
loop_
_entity_poly.entity_id
_entity_poly.type
_entity_poly.pdbx_seq_one_letter_code
_entity_poly.pdbx_strand_id
1 'polypeptide(L)'
;MRYRYSKPIEEHILFVRGMRVILDSDLSAMYGVKTKVLNQAVKRNKDRFPVDFVFQLTQEDITTLTGQRDIRSQFVTASKRNIRFLPYVFTEHGALMAANILKSPRAIAMSVYVVRAFIRLRETLVLHKDLAHKLAELEQKIQSHDGELQAIVQALRQLMAPPEQPKKEIGFRVKETKSQYKTKR
;
A
#
# COMPACT_ATOMS: atom_id res chain seq x y z
N MET A 1 -19.54 -27.30 15.42
CA MET A 1 -18.81 -26.63 16.53
C MET A 1 -18.29 -25.29 16.03
N ARG A 2 -18.84 -24.15 16.49
CA ARG A 2 -18.31 -22.81 16.13
C ARG A 2 -17.11 -22.52 17.04
N TYR A 3 -15.91 -22.59 16.52
CA TYR A 3 -14.72 -22.11 17.22
C TYR A 3 -14.81 -20.57 17.29
N ARG A 4 -15.12 -20.03 18.48
CA ARG A 4 -15.08 -18.59 18.74
C ARG A 4 -13.62 -18.19 18.97
N TYR A 5 -12.97 -17.68 17.94
CA TYR A 5 -11.84 -16.79 18.15
C TYR A 5 -12.38 -15.40 18.50
N SER A 6 -11.71 -14.70 19.40
CA SER A 6 -12.07 -13.32 19.77
C SER A 6 -11.87 -12.33 18.61
N LYS A 7 -11.05 -12.68 17.64
CA LYS A 7 -10.73 -11.92 16.42
C LYS A 7 -10.82 -12.80 15.18
N PRO A 8 -11.20 -12.24 14.02
CA PRO A 8 -11.16 -12.96 12.75
C PRO A 8 -9.72 -13.41 12.41
N ILE A 9 -9.59 -14.53 11.68
CA ILE A 9 -8.27 -15.10 11.34
C ILE A 9 -7.45 -14.13 10.51
N GLU A 10 -8.09 -13.32 9.71
CA GLU A 10 -7.50 -12.31 8.85
C GLU A 10 -6.66 -11.30 9.64
N GLU A 11 -7.04 -10.95 10.86
CA GLU A 11 -6.30 -10.04 11.75
C GLU A 11 -4.99 -10.65 12.30
N HIS A 12 -4.83 -11.97 12.21
CA HIS A 12 -3.60 -12.67 12.61
C HIS A 12 -2.61 -12.84 11.47
N ILE A 13 -3.00 -12.46 10.24
CA ILE A 13 -2.13 -12.55 9.07
C ILE A 13 -1.37 -11.23 8.91
N LEU A 14 -0.07 -11.31 9.02
CA LEU A 14 0.88 -10.21 8.91
C LEU A 14 1.46 -10.14 7.50
N PHE A 15 2.03 -8.97 7.15
CA PHE A 15 2.76 -8.79 5.91
C PHE A 15 4.24 -8.55 6.20
N VAL A 16 5.11 -9.49 5.81
CA VAL A 16 6.54 -9.48 6.09
C VAL A 16 7.31 -9.87 4.83
N ARG A 17 8.32 -9.09 4.47
CA ARG A 17 9.19 -9.35 3.30
C ARG A 17 8.40 -9.60 1.99
N GLY A 18 7.29 -8.88 1.79
CA GLY A 18 6.44 -9.07 0.61
C GLY A 18 5.51 -10.29 0.68
N MET A 19 5.51 -11.05 1.76
CA MET A 19 4.70 -12.25 1.96
C MET A 19 3.68 -12.08 3.07
N ARG A 20 2.52 -12.72 2.92
CA ARG A 20 1.54 -12.85 3.99
C ARG A 20 1.89 -14.06 4.84
N VAL A 21 1.94 -13.85 6.13
CA VAL A 21 2.41 -14.85 7.09
C VAL A 21 1.58 -14.82 8.36
N ILE A 22 1.56 -15.93 9.08
CA ILE A 22 0.96 -16.05 10.41
C ILE A 22 2.03 -16.50 11.40
N LEU A 23 1.98 -15.97 12.63
CA LEU A 23 2.93 -16.33 13.68
C LEU A 23 2.74 -17.77 14.15
N ASP A 24 3.82 -18.43 14.56
CA ASP A 24 3.79 -19.77 15.15
C ASP A 24 2.92 -19.85 16.39
N SER A 25 2.87 -18.79 17.22
CA SER A 25 2.00 -18.68 18.40
C SER A 25 0.52 -18.72 18.01
N ASP A 26 0.12 -17.95 17.00
CA ASP A 26 -1.26 -17.84 16.57
C ASP A 26 -1.71 -19.11 15.84
N LEU A 27 -0.87 -19.62 14.94
CA LEU A 27 -1.14 -20.84 14.21
C LEU A 27 -1.28 -22.05 15.18
N SER A 28 -0.40 -22.15 16.16
CA SER A 28 -0.45 -23.20 17.16
C SER A 28 -1.72 -23.13 18.02
N ALA A 29 -2.14 -21.93 18.41
CA ALA A 29 -3.40 -21.71 19.14
C ALA A 29 -4.61 -22.15 18.28
N MET A 30 -4.62 -21.78 16.99
CA MET A 30 -5.68 -22.20 16.06
C MET A 30 -5.73 -23.73 15.92
N TYR A 31 -4.58 -24.38 15.80
CA TYR A 31 -4.50 -25.84 15.67
C TYR A 31 -4.67 -26.58 17.00
N GLY A 32 -4.76 -25.85 18.12
CA GLY A 32 -4.99 -26.43 19.45
C GLY A 32 -3.79 -27.21 19.99
N VAL A 33 -2.59 -26.79 19.61
CA VAL A 33 -1.32 -27.35 20.08
C VAL A 33 -0.46 -26.30 20.75
N LYS A 34 0.52 -26.72 21.55
CA LYS A 34 1.52 -25.79 22.10
C LYS A 34 2.48 -25.35 20.99
N THR A 35 2.92 -24.10 20.97
CA THR A 35 3.87 -23.57 19.98
C THR A 35 5.17 -24.40 19.92
N LYS A 36 5.66 -24.86 21.08
CA LYS A 36 6.81 -25.77 21.14
C LYS A 36 6.59 -27.06 20.35
N VAL A 37 5.37 -27.64 20.40
CA VAL A 37 5.01 -28.88 19.69
C VAL A 37 4.97 -28.62 18.19
N LEU A 38 4.35 -27.52 17.76
CA LEU A 38 4.33 -27.12 16.34
C LEU A 38 5.76 -26.96 15.80
N ASN A 39 6.59 -26.15 16.49
CA ASN A 39 7.95 -25.88 16.04
C ASN A 39 8.83 -27.14 16.06
N GLN A 40 8.60 -28.05 17.00
CA GLN A 40 9.29 -29.35 17.03
C GLN A 40 8.86 -30.25 15.87
N ALA A 41 7.57 -30.29 15.52
CA ALA A 41 7.06 -31.03 14.37
C ALA A 41 7.63 -30.52 13.06
N VAL A 42 7.71 -29.21 12.88
CA VAL A 42 8.36 -28.56 11.71
C VAL A 42 9.84 -28.94 11.63
N LYS A 43 10.59 -28.83 12.73
CA LYS A 43 12.02 -29.21 12.75
C LYS A 43 12.26 -30.68 12.38
N ARG A 44 11.39 -31.59 12.82
CA ARG A 44 11.47 -33.03 12.48
C ARG A 44 11.15 -33.33 11.00
N ASN A 45 10.40 -32.43 10.35
CA ASN A 45 9.99 -32.56 8.95
C ASN A 45 10.56 -31.45 8.08
N LYS A 46 11.80 -31.02 8.35
CA LYS A 46 12.42 -29.85 7.73
C LYS A 46 12.39 -29.89 6.19
N ASP A 47 12.54 -31.08 5.59
CA ASP A 47 12.53 -31.26 4.14
C ASP A 47 11.19 -30.89 3.47
N ARG A 48 10.11 -30.80 4.25
CA ARG A 48 8.78 -30.38 3.79
C ARG A 48 8.53 -28.88 3.96
N PHE A 49 9.46 -28.15 4.56
CA PHE A 49 9.32 -26.74 4.86
C PHE A 49 10.48 -25.93 4.23
N PRO A 50 10.41 -25.66 2.94
CA PRO A 50 11.34 -24.76 2.30
C PRO A 50 11.20 -23.35 2.90
N VAL A 51 12.18 -22.48 2.63
CA VAL A 51 12.28 -21.13 3.24
C VAL A 51 11.10 -20.22 2.89
N ASP A 52 10.46 -20.46 1.76
CA ASP A 52 9.24 -19.77 1.33
C ASP A 52 7.96 -20.26 2.02
N PHE A 53 8.02 -21.38 2.77
CA PHE A 53 6.88 -21.89 3.55
C PHE A 53 6.97 -21.46 5.01
N VAL A 54 8.16 -21.54 5.61
CA VAL A 54 8.41 -21.20 7.02
C VAL A 54 9.78 -20.57 7.16
N PHE A 55 9.83 -19.44 7.82
CA PHE A 55 11.10 -18.78 8.17
C PHE A 55 11.02 -18.14 9.55
N GLN A 56 12.18 -17.85 10.12
CA GLN A 56 12.28 -17.16 11.39
C GLN A 56 12.39 -15.65 11.15
N LEU A 57 11.64 -14.85 11.91
CA LEU A 57 11.75 -13.40 11.86
C LEU A 57 13.10 -12.94 12.36
N THR A 58 13.61 -11.86 11.80
CA THR A 58 14.78 -11.14 12.31
C THR A 58 14.35 -10.05 13.29
N GLN A 59 15.31 -9.46 14.00
CA GLN A 59 15.03 -8.31 14.86
C GLN A 59 14.54 -7.09 14.06
N GLU A 60 15.01 -6.91 12.84
CA GLU A 60 14.59 -5.86 11.92
C GLU A 60 13.13 -6.04 11.49
N ASP A 61 12.73 -7.29 11.15
CA ASP A 61 11.34 -7.60 10.84
C ASP A 61 10.40 -7.23 12.00
N ILE A 62 10.79 -7.57 13.23
CA ILE A 62 10.02 -7.27 14.43
C ILE A 62 9.92 -5.76 14.64
N THR A 63 11.00 -5.02 14.46
CA THR A 63 11.02 -3.56 14.60
C THR A 63 10.08 -2.91 13.59
N THR A 64 10.12 -3.35 12.34
CA THR A 64 9.23 -2.88 11.28
C THR A 64 7.76 -3.16 11.59
N LEU A 65 7.45 -4.37 12.07
CA LEU A 65 6.09 -4.75 12.45
C LEU A 65 5.58 -3.96 13.67
N THR A 66 6.42 -3.71 14.67
CA THR A 66 6.03 -2.94 15.87
C THR A 66 5.88 -1.44 15.60
N GLY A 67 6.47 -0.92 14.52
CA GLY A 67 6.26 0.45 14.02
C GLY A 67 4.83 0.67 13.47
N GLN A 68 4.16 -0.37 13.03
CA GLN A 68 2.76 -0.34 12.61
C GLN A 68 1.86 -0.45 13.84
N ARG A 69 1.04 0.59 14.10
CA ARG A 69 0.31 0.84 15.36
C ARG A 69 -0.52 -0.33 15.92
N ASP A 70 -1.05 -1.21 15.08
CA ASP A 70 -2.01 -2.26 15.49
C ASP A 70 -1.36 -3.57 15.97
N ILE A 71 -0.07 -3.77 15.73
CA ILE A 71 0.61 -5.05 15.98
C ILE A 71 1.34 -5.05 17.33
N ARG A 72 1.52 -3.88 17.96
CA ARG A 72 2.21 -3.75 19.26
C ARG A 72 1.65 -4.66 20.35
N SER A 73 0.34 -4.85 20.41
CA SER A 73 -0.28 -5.65 21.47
C SER A 73 0.04 -7.15 21.36
N GLN A 74 0.19 -7.67 20.14
CA GLN A 74 0.52 -9.09 19.92
C GLN A 74 1.99 -9.39 20.20
N PHE A 75 2.90 -8.49 19.79
CA PHE A 75 4.34 -8.64 20.04
C PHE A 75 4.76 -8.25 21.48
N VAL A 76 4.13 -7.23 22.10
CA VAL A 76 4.47 -6.80 23.46
C VAL A 76 4.14 -7.88 24.48
N THR A 77 3.09 -8.65 24.29
CA THR A 77 2.75 -9.77 25.17
C THR A 77 3.72 -10.95 25.01
N ALA A 78 4.18 -11.21 23.77
CA ALA A 78 5.16 -12.25 23.49
C ALA A 78 6.61 -11.80 23.80
N SER A 79 6.94 -10.53 23.54
CA SER A 79 8.29 -9.95 23.63
C SER A 79 8.72 -9.63 25.08
N LYS A 80 7.80 -9.30 25.98
CA LYS A 80 8.16 -9.06 27.40
C LYS A 80 8.69 -10.29 28.11
N ARG A 81 8.47 -11.49 27.60
CA ARG A 81 8.91 -12.74 28.27
C ARG A 81 10.21 -13.33 27.76
N ASN A 82 10.64 -13.13 26.52
CA ASN A 82 11.94 -13.64 26.06
C ASN A 82 12.31 -13.14 24.65
N ILE A 83 13.11 -12.10 24.55
CA ILE A 83 13.88 -11.68 23.34
C ILE A 83 14.85 -12.78 22.83
N ARG A 84 15.00 -13.87 23.60
CA ARG A 84 15.92 -14.97 23.24
C ARG A 84 15.48 -15.84 22.06
N PHE A 85 14.19 -15.84 21.71
CA PHE A 85 13.68 -16.71 20.63
C PHE A 85 12.83 -15.91 19.66
N LEU A 86 13.42 -15.57 18.52
CA LEU A 86 12.70 -14.97 17.42
C LEU A 86 11.60 -15.94 16.93
N PRO A 87 10.36 -15.46 16.71
CA PRO A 87 9.26 -16.33 16.31
C PRO A 87 9.42 -16.85 14.87
N TYR A 88 8.86 -18.03 14.63
CA TYR A 88 8.67 -18.54 13.27
C TYR A 88 7.37 -17.99 12.69
N VAL A 89 7.39 -17.77 11.38
CA VAL A 89 6.19 -17.40 10.62
C VAL A 89 5.95 -18.40 9.51
N PHE A 90 4.67 -18.59 9.22
CA PHE A 90 4.19 -19.56 8.25
C PHE A 90 3.43 -18.82 7.15
N THR A 91 3.78 -19.07 5.88
CA THR A 91 2.95 -18.65 4.75
C THR A 91 1.70 -19.54 4.66
N GLU A 92 0.82 -19.24 3.70
CA GLU A 92 -0.36 -20.07 3.42
C GLU A 92 0.01 -21.57 3.24
N HIS A 93 1.03 -21.85 2.43
CA HIS A 93 1.51 -23.19 2.17
C HIS A 93 2.14 -23.84 3.41
N GLY A 94 2.91 -23.06 4.17
CA GLY A 94 3.50 -23.50 5.43
C GLY A 94 2.44 -23.85 6.48
N ALA A 95 1.39 -23.06 6.60
CA ALA A 95 0.27 -23.33 7.52
C ALA A 95 -0.47 -24.64 7.13
N LEU A 96 -0.77 -24.81 5.85
CA LEU A 96 -1.40 -26.04 5.35
C LEU A 96 -0.52 -27.28 5.60
N MET A 97 0.76 -27.17 5.30
CA MET A 97 1.72 -28.27 5.54
C MET A 97 1.86 -28.59 7.03
N ALA A 98 1.81 -27.57 7.90
CA ALA A 98 1.85 -27.77 9.35
C ALA A 98 0.64 -28.55 9.85
N ALA A 99 -0.56 -28.31 9.33
CA ALA A 99 -1.74 -29.09 9.66
C ALA A 99 -1.58 -30.57 9.27
N ASN A 100 -0.97 -30.84 8.11
CA ASN A 100 -0.73 -32.20 7.62
C ASN A 100 0.23 -32.99 8.52
N ILE A 101 1.30 -32.37 9.02
CA ILE A 101 2.26 -33.07 9.91
C ILE A 101 1.73 -33.25 11.33
N LEU A 102 0.85 -32.36 11.80
CA LEU A 102 0.24 -32.47 13.13
C LEU A 102 -0.80 -33.57 13.21
N LYS A 103 -1.44 -33.94 12.10
CA LYS A 103 -2.45 -35.01 11.97
C LYS A 103 -3.58 -34.95 13.00
N SER A 104 -3.83 -33.78 13.61
CA SER A 104 -4.92 -33.62 14.57
C SER A 104 -6.22 -33.24 13.83
N PRO A 105 -7.39 -33.80 14.21
CA PRO A 105 -8.66 -33.42 13.59
C PRO A 105 -8.93 -31.92 13.65
N ARG A 106 -8.51 -31.26 14.72
CA ARG A 106 -8.63 -29.82 14.88
C ARG A 106 -7.72 -29.05 13.91
N ALA A 107 -6.47 -29.47 13.75
CA ALA A 107 -5.55 -28.81 12.81
C ALA A 107 -6.05 -28.95 11.37
N ILE A 108 -6.55 -30.11 10.98
CA ILE A 108 -7.14 -30.37 9.65
C ILE A 108 -8.37 -29.46 9.43
N ALA A 109 -9.31 -29.43 10.35
CA ALA A 109 -10.49 -28.57 10.25
C ALA A 109 -10.13 -27.08 10.17
N MET A 110 -9.19 -26.63 11.01
CA MET A 110 -8.77 -25.23 11.06
C MET A 110 -7.92 -24.81 9.86
N SER A 111 -7.17 -25.70 9.22
CA SER A 111 -6.38 -25.38 8.04
C SER A 111 -7.23 -24.82 6.90
N VAL A 112 -8.46 -25.35 6.72
CA VAL A 112 -9.41 -24.86 5.72
C VAL A 112 -9.79 -23.40 5.98
N TYR A 113 -10.03 -23.03 7.24
CA TYR A 113 -10.35 -21.64 7.62
C TYR A 113 -9.15 -20.72 7.44
N VAL A 114 -7.95 -21.17 7.81
CA VAL A 114 -6.70 -20.42 7.61
C VAL A 114 -6.47 -20.14 6.14
N VAL A 115 -6.54 -21.17 5.27
CA VAL A 115 -6.37 -21.01 3.83
C VAL A 115 -7.41 -20.03 3.25
N ARG A 116 -8.68 -20.16 3.65
CA ARG A 116 -9.74 -19.24 3.21
C ARG A 116 -9.46 -17.78 3.63
N ALA A 117 -8.90 -17.55 4.82
CA ALA A 117 -8.51 -16.23 5.26
C ALA A 117 -7.40 -15.63 4.38
N PHE A 118 -6.38 -16.41 4.01
CA PHE A 118 -5.35 -15.98 3.06
C PHE A 118 -5.94 -15.64 1.69
N ILE A 119 -6.86 -16.46 1.17
CA ILE A 119 -7.53 -16.22 -0.12
C ILE A 119 -8.30 -14.89 -0.07
N ARG A 120 -9.16 -14.68 0.94
CA ARG A 120 -9.95 -13.45 1.09
C ARG A 120 -9.07 -12.20 1.12
N LEU A 121 -7.98 -12.26 1.88
CA LEU A 121 -7.05 -11.14 1.93
C LEU A 121 -6.38 -10.88 0.57
N ARG A 122 -6.13 -11.91 -0.24
CA ARG A 122 -5.60 -11.76 -1.60
C ARG A 122 -6.61 -11.06 -2.50
N GLU A 123 -7.86 -11.51 -2.48
CA GLU A 123 -8.97 -10.93 -3.26
C GLU A 123 -9.19 -9.45 -2.92
N THR A 124 -9.17 -9.11 -1.64
CA THR A 124 -9.33 -7.72 -1.19
C THR A 124 -8.24 -6.81 -1.78
N LEU A 125 -6.98 -7.28 -1.86
CA LEU A 125 -5.89 -6.47 -2.44
C LEU A 125 -6.04 -6.26 -3.94
N VAL A 126 -6.54 -7.25 -4.66
CA VAL A 126 -6.81 -7.11 -6.11
C VAL A 126 -7.85 -6.03 -6.33
N LEU A 127 -8.96 -6.07 -5.58
CA LEU A 127 -10.01 -5.06 -5.65
C LEU A 127 -9.50 -3.66 -5.32
N HIS A 128 -8.62 -3.51 -4.32
CA HIS A 128 -8.02 -2.21 -3.98
C HIS A 128 -7.09 -1.67 -5.08
N LYS A 129 -6.35 -2.54 -5.76
CA LYS A 129 -5.51 -2.12 -6.90
C LYS A 129 -6.35 -1.63 -8.08
N ASP A 130 -7.42 -2.35 -8.40
CA ASP A 130 -8.34 -1.97 -9.48
C ASP A 130 -9.05 -0.65 -9.17
N LEU A 131 -9.44 -0.44 -7.92
CA LEU A 131 -10.04 0.82 -7.48
C LEU A 131 -9.04 1.98 -7.55
N ALA A 132 -7.80 1.77 -7.11
CA ALA A 132 -6.74 2.78 -7.20
C ALA A 132 -6.45 3.16 -8.66
N HIS A 133 -6.42 2.18 -9.57
CA HIS A 133 -6.25 2.43 -11.00
C HIS A 133 -7.41 3.26 -11.58
N LYS A 134 -8.65 2.89 -11.27
CA LYS A 134 -9.84 3.66 -11.69
C LYS A 134 -9.86 5.07 -11.12
N LEU A 135 -9.42 5.25 -9.89
CA LEU A 135 -9.32 6.58 -9.28
C LEU A 135 -8.29 7.45 -10.03
N ALA A 136 -7.12 6.90 -10.33
CA ALA A 136 -6.10 7.60 -11.10
C ALA A 136 -6.59 7.98 -12.53
N GLU A 137 -7.35 7.10 -13.19
CA GLU A 137 -7.97 7.41 -14.49
C GLU A 137 -9.00 8.56 -14.39
N LEU A 138 -9.79 8.58 -13.31
CA LEU A 138 -10.74 9.66 -13.05
C LEU A 138 -10.04 10.98 -12.76
N GLU A 139 -8.99 10.97 -11.95
CA GLU A 139 -8.18 12.16 -11.68
C GLU A 139 -7.59 12.76 -12.97
N GLN A 140 -7.07 11.91 -13.84
CA GLN A 140 -6.53 12.34 -15.14
C GLN A 140 -7.63 12.98 -16.04
N LYS A 141 -8.83 12.39 -16.07
CA LYS A 141 -9.96 12.96 -16.82
C LYS A 141 -10.40 14.31 -16.26
N ILE A 142 -10.46 14.46 -14.94
CA ILE A 142 -10.79 15.74 -14.30
C ILE A 142 -9.76 16.81 -14.69
N GLN A 143 -8.47 16.49 -14.63
CA GLN A 143 -7.41 17.43 -15.04
C GLN A 143 -7.51 17.82 -16.51
N SER A 144 -7.87 16.91 -17.40
CA SER A 144 -8.07 17.23 -18.82
C SER A 144 -9.28 18.15 -19.04
N HIS A 145 -10.39 17.93 -18.34
CA HIS A 145 -11.57 18.81 -18.39
C HIS A 145 -11.31 20.20 -17.84
N ASP A 146 -10.51 20.34 -16.78
CA ASP A 146 -10.12 21.65 -16.26
C ASP A 146 -9.30 22.44 -17.29
N GLY A 147 -8.42 21.78 -18.03
CA GLY A 147 -7.67 22.38 -19.16
C GLY A 147 -8.59 22.85 -20.29
N GLU A 148 -9.56 22.06 -20.68
CA GLU A 148 -10.56 22.40 -21.71
C GLU A 148 -11.43 23.59 -21.27
N LEU A 149 -11.88 23.60 -20.01
CA LEU A 149 -12.66 24.71 -19.45
C LEU A 149 -11.82 26.02 -19.43
N GLN A 150 -10.56 25.95 -19.07
CA GLN A 150 -9.67 27.12 -19.10
C GLN A 150 -9.49 27.66 -20.53
N ALA A 151 -9.33 26.78 -21.51
CA ALA A 151 -9.22 27.16 -22.93
C ALA A 151 -10.50 27.86 -23.41
N ILE A 152 -11.68 27.35 -23.06
CA ILE A 152 -12.97 27.98 -23.38
C ILE A 152 -13.10 29.36 -22.74
N VAL A 153 -12.75 29.49 -21.47
CA VAL A 153 -12.80 30.77 -20.75
C VAL A 153 -11.83 31.78 -21.40
N GLN A 154 -10.66 31.32 -21.83
CA GLN A 154 -9.69 32.19 -22.50
C GLN A 154 -10.16 32.64 -23.88
N ALA A 155 -10.78 31.73 -24.65
CA ALA A 155 -11.39 32.07 -25.94
C ALA A 155 -12.54 33.10 -25.77
N LEU A 156 -13.41 32.93 -24.76
CA LEU A 156 -14.46 33.88 -24.45
C LEU A 156 -13.91 35.27 -24.08
N ARG A 157 -12.83 35.32 -23.29
CA ARG A 157 -12.18 36.59 -22.95
C ARG A 157 -11.61 37.28 -24.17
N GLN A 158 -11.04 36.54 -25.11
CA GLN A 158 -10.56 37.13 -26.39
C GLN A 158 -11.71 37.69 -27.26
N LEU A 159 -12.84 37.00 -27.30
CA LEU A 159 -14.03 37.47 -28.03
C LEU A 159 -14.68 38.71 -27.38
N MET A 160 -14.60 38.81 -26.06
CA MET A 160 -15.13 39.95 -25.29
C MET A 160 -14.16 41.12 -25.18
N ALA A 161 -12.92 40.96 -25.60
CA ALA A 161 -11.97 42.06 -25.64
C ALA A 161 -12.44 43.10 -26.67
N PRO A 162 -12.63 44.36 -26.32
CA PRO A 162 -12.99 45.39 -27.31
C PRO A 162 -11.90 45.48 -28.35
N PRO A 163 -12.29 45.64 -29.68
CA PRO A 163 -11.29 45.78 -30.72
C PRO A 163 -10.35 46.90 -30.41
N GLU A 164 -9.04 46.67 -30.41
CA GLU A 164 -8.03 47.72 -30.27
C GLU A 164 -8.27 48.72 -31.37
N GLN A 165 -8.77 49.89 -30.99
CA GLN A 165 -8.84 51.02 -31.91
C GLN A 165 -7.40 51.40 -32.24
N PRO A 166 -7.04 51.46 -33.55
CA PRO A 166 -5.72 51.93 -33.92
C PRO A 166 -5.51 53.30 -33.34
N LYS A 167 -4.51 53.46 -32.49
CA LYS A 167 -4.10 54.76 -31.94
C LYS A 167 -3.78 55.66 -33.15
N LYS A 168 -4.70 56.61 -33.47
CA LYS A 168 -4.39 57.69 -34.42
C LYS A 168 -3.22 58.47 -33.81
N GLU A 169 -2.06 58.35 -34.43
CA GLU A 169 -0.92 59.22 -34.13
C GLU A 169 -1.32 60.65 -34.48
N ILE A 170 -1.71 61.43 -33.47
CA ILE A 170 -1.86 62.89 -33.64
C ILE A 170 -0.46 63.49 -33.49
N GLY A 171 0.28 63.37 -34.58
CA GLY A 171 1.60 63.97 -34.70
C GLY A 171 1.52 65.28 -35.49
N PHE A 172 1.60 66.42 -34.85
CA PHE A 172 1.91 67.70 -35.48
C PHE A 172 3.35 67.61 -35.99
N ARG A 173 3.52 67.42 -37.34
CA ARG A 173 4.82 67.58 -37.98
C ARG A 173 5.09 69.11 -38.11
N VAL A 174 5.84 69.67 -37.20
CA VAL A 174 6.41 71.00 -37.35
C VAL A 174 7.48 70.90 -38.44
N LYS A 175 7.21 71.51 -39.60
CA LYS A 175 8.24 71.74 -40.66
C LYS A 175 9.12 72.89 -40.16
N GLU A 176 10.25 72.61 -39.63
CA GLU A 176 11.29 73.60 -39.36
C GLU A 176 11.92 74.02 -40.70
N THR A 177 11.59 75.21 -41.14
CA THR A 177 12.26 75.90 -42.23
C THR A 177 13.58 76.46 -41.70
N LYS A 178 14.71 75.91 -42.12
CA LYS A 178 16.04 76.42 -41.81
C LYS A 178 16.21 77.78 -42.50
N SER A 179 16.15 78.89 -41.71
CA SER A 179 16.53 80.23 -42.12
C SER A 179 18.09 80.32 -42.23
N GLN A 180 18.60 80.50 -43.43
CA GLN A 180 20.03 80.77 -43.63
C GLN A 180 20.31 82.23 -43.35
N TYR A 181 20.91 82.53 -42.21
CA TYR A 181 21.52 83.81 -41.95
C TYR A 181 22.95 83.81 -42.55
N LYS A 182 23.10 84.53 -43.65
CA LYS A 182 24.43 84.91 -44.15
C LYS A 182 24.97 86.11 -43.33
N THR A 183 25.98 85.84 -42.50
CA THR A 183 26.76 86.95 -41.94
C THR A 183 27.90 87.33 -42.81
N LYS A 184 27.89 88.58 -43.42
CA LYS A 184 29.00 89.22 -44.01
C LYS A 184 29.85 89.89 -42.92
N ARG A 185 31.05 89.57 -42.86
CA ARG A 185 32.35 90.20 -42.64
C ARG A 185 33.28 89.35 -41.80
#